data_0eefddaf49b38da73b6f7762b19a5436
#
_entry.id   0eefddaf49b38da73b6f7762b19a5436
#
_cell.length_a   1.000
_cell.length_b   1.000
_cell.length_c   1.000
_cell.angle_alpha   90.00
_cell.angle_beta   90.00
_cell.angle_gamma   90.00
#
_symmetry.space_group_name_H-M   'P 1'
#
loop_
_entity.id
_entity.type
_entity.pdbx_description
1 polymer ?
#
loop_
_entity_poly.entity_id
_entity_poly.type
_entity_poly.pdbx_seq_one_letter_code
_entity_poly.pdbx_strand_id
1 'polypeptide(L)'
;MIYPTQRAVVLAALGAPAGLVIGVASPGGWAFALLWVLLIVALTVVDAVMARPIAGTLAVDMPGVVGVGDRFDVRPSLVGGDAQQSAFAVDIGPPAEPADRTTYRAARRGTARLNAAWARRAGPLGLAWRQKRARGEGSIAILPNLRAVREQGMKQFLRAQQHGLRMRPEAGDGNEFQALTEFQPGMARRAIDWKASAKHLSLLAREYRTERANNLVFAIDAGRAMSDPVGDVPRIDRAVSAALLSAFVALRSGDHVRLFGFAGRPSIDSGNLAGMRAFAQLHRAAAEIDYAAEEANYTLSLVTLDQRLQRRSIVLLFTEFTDPTSAELMIAAARRMVRRHRVVFVLFADTELDDIATAYPQAADDITRANVAATLLRERRIVIERLKRLGIDVVEAAPDAMPLALVERYLTLRERA
;
A
#
# COMPACT_ATOMS: atom_id res chain seq x y z
N MET A 1 -26.65 18.25 -22.67
CA MET A 1 -27.70 18.37 -21.65
C MET A 1 -27.67 19.77 -21.09
N ILE A 2 -28.82 20.31 -20.68
CA ILE A 2 -28.96 21.66 -20.14
C ILE A 2 -29.59 21.54 -18.77
N TYR A 3 -29.08 22.31 -17.79
CA TYR A 3 -29.55 22.31 -16.40
C TYR A 3 -29.63 23.73 -15.90
N PRO A 4 -30.62 24.08 -15.04
CA PRO A 4 -30.63 25.36 -14.34
C PRO A 4 -29.44 25.44 -13.37
N THR A 5 -28.88 26.63 -13.19
CA THR A 5 -27.88 26.88 -12.17
C THR A 5 -28.53 27.01 -10.79
N GLN A 6 -27.73 26.86 -9.74
CA GLN A 6 -28.18 27.13 -8.37
C GLN A 6 -28.73 28.57 -8.24
N ARG A 7 -28.14 29.53 -8.98
CA ARG A 7 -28.61 30.94 -9.02
C ARG A 7 -30.03 31.04 -9.57
N ALA A 8 -30.32 30.31 -10.68
CA ALA A 8 -31.65 30.31 -11.27
C ALA A 8 -32.70 29.72 -10.30
N VAL A 9 -32.35 28.66 -9.59
CA VAL A 9 -33.23 28.03 -8.60
C VAL A 9 -33.49 28.98 -7.42
N VAL A 10 -32.45 29.63 -6.89
CA VAL A 10 -32.58 30.58 -5.79
C VAL A 10 -33.41 31.81 -6.23
N LEU A 11 -33.16 32.35 -7.43
CA LEU A 11 -33.92 33.46 -7.96
C LEU A 11 -35.40 33.07 -8.17
N ALA A 12 -35.69 31.89 -8.67
CA ALA A 12 -37.07 31.41 -8.80
C ALA A 12 -37.76 31.27 -7.41
N ALA A 13 -37.03 30.73 -6.44
CA ALA A 13 -37.53 30.53 -5.08
C ALA A 13 -37.83 31.85 -4.35
N LEU A 14 -37.08 32.91 -4.63
CA LEU A 14 -37.34 34.26 -4.06
C LEU A 14 -38.69 34.85 -4.49
N GLY A 15 -39.26 34.37 -5.58
CA GLY A 15 -40.62 34.76 -6.00
C GLY A 15 -41.73 34.36 -5.00
N ALA A 16 -41.53 33.28 -4.24
CA ALA A 16 -42.54 32.80 -3.31
C ALA A 16 -42.75 33.76 -2.11
N PRO A 17 -41.73 34.16 -1.36
CA PRO A 17 -41.92 35.13 -0.27
C PRO A 17 -42.37 36.52 -0.79
N ALA A 18 -41.84 36.95 -1.97
CA ALA A 18 -42.26 38.20 -2.58
C ALA A 18 -43.75 38.17 -2.97
N GLY A 19 -44.21 37.07 -3.59
CA GLY A 19 -45.62 36.90 -3.94
C GLY A 19 -46.53 36.80 -2.73
N LEU A 20 -46.06 36.24 -1.61
CA LEU A 20 -46.82 36.16 -0.38
C LEU A 20 -47.02 37.56 0.23
N VAL A 21 -45.97 38.40 0.28
CA VAL A 21 -46.04 39.78 0.78
C VAL A 21 -47.00 40.61 -0.09
N ILE A 22 -46.90 40.52 -1.41
CA ILE A 22 -47.77 41.23 -2.35
C ILE A 22 -49.21 40.70 -2.30
N GLY A 23 -49.41 39.38 -2.16
CA GLY A 23 -50.73 38.78 -2.05
C GLY A 23 -51.50 39.13 -0.79
N VAL A 24 -50.80 39.44 0.33
CA VAL A 24 -51.41 39.98 1.54
C VAL A 24 -51.84 41.42 1.34
N ALA A 25 -51.10 42.20 0.54
CA ALA A 25 -51.41 43.61 0.29
C ALA A 25 -52.51 43.82 -0.76
N SER A 26 -52.72 42.87 -1.70
CA SER A 26 -53.74 42.99 -2.77
C SER A 26 -54.32 41.62 -3.16
N PRO A 27 -55.70 41.49 -3.29
CA PRO A 27 -56.33 40.20 -3.53
C PRO A 27 -55.98 39.51 -4.87
N GLY A 28 -55.32 40.18 -5.82
CA GLY A 28 -54.83 39.58 -7.07
C GLY A 28 -53.32 39.40 -7.12
N GLY A 29 -52.59 39.76 -6.03
CA GLY A 29 -51.14 39.85 -6.02
C GLY A 29 -50.40 38.53 -6.12
N TRP A 30 -51.07 37.38 -5.87
CA TRP A 30 -50.46 36.06 -5.96
C TRP A 30 -50.01 35.72 -7.45
N ALA A 31 -50.65 36.37 -8.45
CA ALA A 31 -50.24 36.21 -9.85
C ALA A 31 -48.79 36.67 -10.13
N PHE A 32 -48.28 37.63 -9.30
CA PHE A 32 -46.88 38.06 -9.42
C PHE A 32 -45.91 36.96 -9.13
N ALA A 33 -46.18 36.05 -8.20
CA ALA A 33 -45.31 34.91 -7.89
C ALA A 33 -45.18 33.98 -9.09
N LEU A 34 -46.31 33.73 -9.75
CA LEU A 34 -46.35 32.90 -10.98
C LEU A 34 -45.62 33.56 -12.14
N LEU A 35 -45.88 34.85 -12.36
CA LEU A 35 -45.18 35.64 -13.39
C LEU A 35 -43.68 35.72 -13.16
N TRP A 36 -43.24 35.84 -11.87
CA TRP A 36 -41.83 35.84 -11.50
C TRP A 36 -41.18 34.53 -11.88
N VAL A 37 -41.76 33.39 -11.45
CA VAL A 37 -41.21 32.06 -11.77
C VAL A 37 -41.15 31.84 -13.29
N LEU A 38 -42.21 32.21 -14.03
CA LEU A 38 -42.25 32.15 -15.51
C LEU A 38 -41.17 33.02 -16.15
N LEU A 39 -40.93 34.22 -15.61
CA LEU A 39 -39.86 35.09 -16.08
C LEU A 39 -38.49 34.48 -15.87
N ILE A 40 -38.20 33.91 -14.68
CA ILE A 40 -36.94 33.27 -14.38
C ILE A 40 -36.74 31.99 -15.27
N VAL A 41 -37.79 31.21 -15.51
CA VAL A 41 -37.76 30.06 -16.43
C VAL A 41 -37.47 30.55 -17.85
N ALA A 42 -38.17 31.60 -18.34
CA ALA A 42 -37.92 32.14 -19.66
C ALA A 42 -36.50 32.67 -19.82
N LEU A 43 -35.97 33.40 -18.82
CA LEU A 43 -34.58 33.88 -18.79
C LEU A 43 -33.59 32.71 -18.79
N THR A 44 -33.88 31.64 -18.04
CA THR A 44 -33.06 30.45 -18.03
C THR A 44 -33.03 29.72 -19.38
N VAL A 45 -34.17 29.66 -20.08
CA VAL A 45 -34.26 29.10 -21.46
C VAL A 45 -33.48 29.96 -22.44
N VAL A 46 -33.64 31.28 -22.39
CA VAL A 46 -32.88 32.23 -23.21
C VAL A 46 -31.37 32.07 -22.97
N ASP A 47 -30.95 32.02 -21.72
CA ASP A 47 -29.55 31.80 -21.33
C ASP A 47 -29.02 30.46 -21.85
N ALA A 48 -29.82 29.42 -21.80
CA ALA A 48 -29.50 28.09 -22.33
C ALA A 48 -29.35 28.06 -23.86
N VAL A 49 -30.16 28.81 -24.58
CA VAL A 49 -30.06 28.95 -26.02
C VAL A 49 -28.84 29.79 -26.42
N MET A 50 -28.58 30.87 -25.70
CA MET A 50 -27.41 31.74 -25.92
C MET A 50 -26.11 31.09 -25.51
N ALA A 51 -26.13 30.09 -24.62
CA ALA A 51 -24.95 29.34 -24.23
C ALA A 51 -24.31 28.65 -25.42
N ARG A 52 -23.08 28.98 -25.76
CA ARG A 52 -22.35 28.39 -26.89
C ARG A 52 -22.19 26.88 -26.68
N PRO A 53 -22.39 26.05 -27.72
CA PRO A 53 -22.17 24.61 -27.64
C PRO A 53 -20.71 24.30 -27.26
N ILE A 54 -20.52 23.28 -26.44
CA ILE A 54 -19.19 22.80 -26.09
C ILE A 54 -18.68 21.98 -27.28
N ALA A 55 -17.85 22.62 -28.10
CA ALA A 55 -17.21 21.99 -29.26
C ALA A 55 -16.01 21.15 -28.83
N GLY A 56 -15.55 20.26 -29.72
CA GLY A 56 -14.39 19.40 -29.43
C GLY A 56 -14.73 18.08 -28.74
N THR A 57 -13.74 17.23 -28.58
CA THR A 57 -13.81 15.96 -27.84
C THR A 57 -13.23 16.15 -26.44
N LEU A 58 -13.94 15.62 -25.43
CA LEU A 58 -13.44 15.64 -24.05
C LEU A 58 -12.43 14.51 -23.91
N ALA A 59 -11.17 14.85 -23.69
CA ALA A 59 -10.08 13.95 -23.40
C ALA A 59 -9.70 14.08 -21.93
N VAL A 60 -9.26 12.98 -21.34
CA VAL A 60 -8.80 12.94 -19.94
C VAL A 60 -7.39 12.39 -19.92
N ASP A 61 -6.45 13.22 -19.54
CA ASP A 61 -5.06 12.79 -19.30
C ASP A 61 -4.93 12.33 -17.86
N MET A 62 -4.44 11.10 -17.70
CA MET A 62 -4.27 10.46 -16.40
C MET A 62 -3.05 9.55 -16.40
N PRO A 63 -2.39 9.36 -15.24
CA PRO A 63 -1.26 8.46 -15.14
C PRO A 63 -1.70 7.01 -15.35
N GLY A 64 -0.89 6.21 -16.05
CA GLY A 64 -1.18 4.77 -16.25
C GLY A 64 -0.94 3.94 -14.99
N VAL A 65 0.01 4.35 -14.13
CA VAL A 65 0.40 3.66 -12.90
C VAL A 65 0.64 4.66 -11.79
N VAL A 66 0.13 4.36 -10.59
CA VAL A 66 0.28 5.18 -9.37
C VAL A 66 0.62 4.28 -8.19
N GLY A 67 1.40 4.78 -7.23
CA GLY A 67 1.67 4.09 -5.97
C GLY A 67 0.52 4.20 -4.97
N VAL A 68 0.28 3.16 -4.17
CA VAL A 68 -0.67 3.23 -3.04
C VAL A 68 -0.26 4.33 -2.07
N GLY A 69 -1.22 5.12 -1.62
CA GLY A 69 -1.03 6.28 -0.76
C GLY A 69 -0.67 7.57 -1.50
N ASP A 70 -0.26 7.49 -2.77
CA ASP A 70 0.08 8.67 -3.55
C ASP A 70 -1.17 9.45 -3.97
N ARG A 71 -1.00 10.78 -4.10
CA ARG A 71 -1.98 11.65 -4.74
C ARG A 71 -1.61 11.83 -6.20
N PHE A 72 -2.60 11.84 -7.07
CA PHE A 72 -2.40 12.04 -8.50
C PHE A 72 -3.45 12.97 -9.09
N ASP A 73 -3.04 13.73 -10.10
CA ASP A 73 -3.91 14.66 -10.81
C ASP A 73 -4.45 14.03 -12.08
N VAL A 74 -5.71 14.30 -12.34
CA VAL A 74 -6.40 13.94 -13.57
C VAL A 74 -6.74 15.22 -14.30
N ARG A 75 -6.28 15.34 -15.56
CA ARG A 75 -6.40 16.58 -16.33
C ARG A 75 -7.39 16.42 -17.48
N PRO A 76 -8.66 16.76 -17.26
CA PRO A 76 -9.63 16.81 -18.35
C PRO A 76 -9.33 18.00 -19.26
N SER A 77 -9.42 17.79 -20.55
CA SER A 77 -9.19 18.80 -21.58
C SER A 77 -10.20 18.68 -22.73
N LEU A 78 -10.41 19.77 -23.46
CA LEU A 78 -11.21 19.78 -24.68
C LEU A 78 -10.29 19.87 -25.89
N VAL A 79 -10.20 18.78 -26.66
CA VAL A 79 -9.43 18.74 -27.90
C VAL A 79 -10.28 19.29 -29.03
N GLY A 80 -9.78 20.37 -29.70
CA GLY A 80 -10.51 21.04 -30.80
C GLY A 80 -11.64 21.96 -30.34
N GLY A 81 -11.62 22.39 -29.05
CA GLY A 81 -12.62 23.31 -28.49
C GLY A 81 -11.99 24.36 -27.57
N ASP A 82 -12.80 25.38 -27.22
CA ASP A 82 -12.39 26.42 -26.30
C ASP A 82 -12.59 25.98 -24.85
N ALA A 83 -11.48 25.74 -24.13
CA ALA A 83 -11.46 25.29 -22.76
C ALA A 83 -11.60 26.44 -21.74
N GLN A 84 -11.33 27.70 -22.11
CA GLN A 84 -11.14 28.82 -21.20
C GLN A 84 -12.35 29.17 -20.31
N GLN A 85 -13.55 28.76 -20.71
CA GLN A 85 -14.79 29.05 -19.96
C GLN A 85 -15.50 27.78 -19.47
N SER A 86 -14.82 26.65 -19.46
CA SER A 86 -15.44 25.36 -19.11
C SER A 86 -14.95 24.88 -17.76
N ALA A 87 -15.88 24.55 -16.87
CA ALA A 87 -15.57 23.81 -15.64
C ALA A 87 -15.58 22.31 -15.93
N PHE A 88 -14.60 21.61 -15.40
CA PHE A 88 -14.46 20.17 -15.58
C PHE A 88 -14.77 19.43 -14.28
N ALA A 89 -15.32 18.22 -14.44
CA ALA A 89 -15.47 17.26 -13.36
C ALA A 89 -15.15 15.87 -13.91
N VAL A 90 -14.55 15.05 -13.10
CA VAL A 90 -14.16 13.67 -13.43
C VAL A 90 -14.73 12.76 -12.35
N ASP A 91 -15.08 11.54 -12.70
CA ASP A 91 -15.50 10.50 -11.80
C ASP A 91 -14.65 9.25 -12.06
N ILE A 92 -13.85 8.87 -11.07
CA ILE A 92 -13.02 7.69 -11.08
C ILE A 92 -13.54 6.76 -10.00
N GLY A 93 -13.76 5.51 -10.36
CA GLY A 93 -14.24 4.49 -9.44
C GLY A 93 -13.17 4.00 -8.48
N PRO A 94 -13.60 3.25 -7.46
CA PRO A 94 -12.67 2.61 -6.53
C PRO A 94 -11.60 1.79 -7.30
N PRO A 95 -10.39 1.68 -6.73
CA PRO A 95 -9.95 2.05 -5.39
C PRO A 95 -9.34 3.47 -5.26
N ALA A 96 -9.60 4.37 -6.22
CA ALA A 96 -9.23 5.78 -6.11
C ALA A 96 -10.33 6.56 -5.36
N GLU A 97 -9.92 7.44 -4.46
CA GLU A 97 -10.81 8.32 -3.70
C GLU A 97 -10.61 9.77 -4.09
N PRO A 98 -11.68 10.56 -4.24
CA PRO A 98 -11.56 11.97 -4.58
C PRO A 98 -10.97 12.74 -3.38
N ALA A 99 -9.85 13.44 -3.60
CA ALA A 99 -9.25 14.36 -2.65
C ALA A 99 -9.67 15.81 -2.94
N ASP A 100 -9.86 16.14 -4.23
CA ASP A 100 -10.36 17.43 -4.73
C ASP A 100 -11.06 17.20 -6.08
N ARG A 101 -11.45 18.27 -6.77
CA ARG A 101 -12.21 18.20 -8.04
C ARG A 101 -11.52 17.41 -9.15
N THR A 102 -10.21 17.43 -9.19
CA THR A 102 -9.38 16.76 -10.21
C THR A 102 -8.21 15.98 -9.62
N THR A 103 -8.03 16.02 -8.29
CA THR A 103 -6.99 15.31 -7.57
C THR A 103 -7.62 14.11 -6.87
N TYR A 104 -7.01 12.96 -7.04
CA TYR A 104 -7.43 11.70 -6.44
C TYR A 104 -6.30 11.14 -5.58
N ARG A 105 -6.68 10.32 -4.62
CA ARG A 105 -5.78 9.55 -3.79
C ARG A 105 -5.94 8.07 -4.10
N ALA A 106 -4.83 7.39 -4.26
CA ALA A 106 -4.79 5.94 -4.42
C ALA A 106 -4.95 5.26 -3.05
N ALA A 107 -6.19 4.97 -2.63
CA ALA A 107 -6.48 4.46 -1.29
C ALA A 107 -6.06 2.99 -1.10
N ARG A 108 -6.19 2.16 -2.13
CA ARG A 108 -5.87 0.72 -2.12
C ARG A 108 -5.24 0.30 -3.44
N ARG A 109 -4.56 -0.85 -3.45
CA ARG A 109 -4.11 -1.50 -4.69
C ARG A 109 -5.30 -1.94 -5.53
N GLY A 110 -5.11 -2.00 -6.84
CA GLY A 110 -6.13 -2.44 -7.78
C GLY A 110 -6.12 -1.63 -9.05
N THR A 111 -7.22 -1.68 -9.78
CA THR A 111 -7.39 -0.92 -11.03
C THR A 111 -8.56 0.04 -10.88
N ALA A 112 -8.26 1.32 -10.77
CA ALA A 112 -9.26 2.38 -10.81
C ALA A 112 -9.67 2.65 -12.26
N ARG A 113 -10.98 2.75 -12.52
CA ARG A 113 -11.51 3.00 -13.85
C ARG A 113 -12.14 4.39 -13.93
N LEU A 114 -11.89 5.07 -15.02
CA LEU A 114 -12.59 6.31 -15.34
C LEU A 114 -14.03 5.96 -15.70
N ASN A 115 -15.00 6.40 -14.89
CA ASN A 115 -16.42 6.16 -15.15
C ASN A 115 -17.00 7.18 -16.13
N ALA A 116 -16.71 8.46 -15.89
CA ALA A 116 -17.18 9.54 -16.74
C ALA A 116 -16.38 10.83 -16.53
N ALA A 117 -16.39 11.68 -17.51
CA ALA A 117 -15.90 13.04 -17.41
C ALA A 117 -16.96 14.02 -17.95
N TRP A 118 -17.00 15.21 -17.37
CA TRP A 118 -17.95 16.26 -17.75
C TRP A 118 -17.21 17.57 -17.97
N ALA A 119 -17.64 18.26 -19.03
CA ALA A 119 -17.34 19.67 -19.24
C ALA A 119 -18.62 20.47 -19.08
N ARG A 120 -18.61 21.54 -18.30
CA ARG A 120 -19.74 22.41 -18.05
C ARG A 120 -19.37 23.83 -18.41
N ARG A 121 -20.29 24.52 -19.09
CA ARG A 121 -20.17 25.95 -19.42
C ARG A 121 -21.43 26.67 -18.99
N ALA A 122 -21.26 27.78 -18.30
CA ALA A 122 -22.38 28.65 -17.97
C ALA A 122 -22.85 29.45 -19.19
N GLY A 123 -24.13 29.73 -19.27
CA GLY A 123 -24.65 30.72 -20.20
C GLY A 123 -24.21 32.16 -19.80
N PRO A 124 -24.38 33.15 -20.70
CA PRO A 124 -23.94 34.52 -20.45
C PRO A 124 -24.61 35.17 -19.24
N LEU A 125 -25.84 34.79 -18.88
CA LEU A 125 -26.55 35.28 -17.71
C LEU A 125 -26.23 34.44 -16.46
N GLY A 126 -25.57 33.30 -16.61
CA GLY A 126 -25.22 32.38 -15.54
C GLY A 126 -26.43 31.66 -14.92
N LEU A 127 -27.54 31.56 -15.63
CA LEU A 127 -28.78 30.91 -15.18
C LEU A 127 -28.89 29.45 -15.64
N ALA A 128 -28.20 29.09 -16.73
CA ALA A 128 -28.20 27.76 -17.30
C ALA A 128 -26.78 27.19 -17.41
N TRP A 129 -26.63 25.88 -17.17
CA TRP A 129 -25.43 25.11 -17.48
C TRP A 129 -25.65 24.32 -18.75
N ARG A 130 -24.70 24.40 -19.67
CA ARG A 130 -24.58 23.47 -20.77
C ARG A 130 -23.51 22.42 -20.44
N GLN A 131 -23.87 21.14 -20.46
CA GLN A 131 -23.01 20.05 -20.09
C GLN A 131 -22.77 19.10 -21.24
N LYS A 132 -21.51 18.71 -21.43
CA LYS A 132 -21.08 17.60 -22.27
C LYS A 132 -20.50 16.51 -21.40
N ARG A 133 -20.94 15.26 -21.61
CA ARG A 133 -20.44 14.07 -20.92
C ARG A 133 -19.67 13.22 -21.90
N ALA A 134 -18.51 12.71 -21.50
CA ALA A 134 -17.82 11.62 -22.16
C ALA A 134 -17.88 10.38 -21.26
N ARG A 135 -18.05 9.22 -21.87
CA ARG A 135 -17.83 7.94 -21.17
C ARG A 135 -16.35 7.80 -20.90
N GLY A 136 -16.00 7.26 -19.76
CA GLY A 136 -14.62 7.04 -19.40
C GLY A 136 -14.01 5.90 -20.21
N GLU A 137 -12.93 6.20 -20.90
CA GLU A 137 -12.07 5.21 -21.54
C GLU A 137 -10.71 5.34 -20.88
N GLY A 138 -10.39 4.41 -19.97
CA GLY A 138 -9.11 4.39 -19.33
C GLY A 138 -9.14 3.78 -17.93
N SER A 139 -7.99 3.31 -17.52
CA SER A 139 -7.77 2.72 -16.20
C SER A 139 -6.41 3.11 -15.67
N ILE A 140 -6.33 3.23 -14.35
CA ILE A 140 -5.12 3.53 -13.60
C ILE A 140 -4.79 2.30 -12.77
N ALA A 141 -3.61 1.72 -12.98
CA ALA A 141 -3.13 0.63 -12.14
C ALA A 141 -2.52 1.22 -10.84
N ILE A 142 -3.10 0.90 -9.71
CA ILE A 142 -2.60 1.29 -8.41
C ILE A 142 -1.79 0.12 -7.85
N LEU A 143 -0.47 0.30 -7.80
CA LEU A 143 0.50 -0.72 -7.41
C LEU A 143 1.26 -0.32 -6.14
N PRO A 144 1.94 -1.26 -5.47
CA PRO A 144 2.88 -0.90 -4.41
C PRO A 144 3.91 0.13 -4.92
N ASN A 145 4.25 1.13 -4.11
CA ASN A 145 5.10 2.24 -4.54
C ASN A 145 6.57 1.81 -4.72
N LEU A 146 6.90 1.35 -5.92
CA LEU A 146 8.23 0.86 -6.30
C LEU A 146 9.31 1.93 -6.25
N ARG A 147 8.98 3.17 -6.54
CA ARG A 147 9.95 4.26 -6.60
C ARG A 147 10.47 4.57 -5.20
N ALA A 148 9.56 4.76 -4.25
CA ALA A 148 9.88 4.95 -2.84
C ALA A 148 10.67 3.75 -2.28
N VAL A 149 10.23 2.53 -2.60
CA VAL A 149 10.92 1.29 -2.19
C VAL A 149 12.37 1.25 -2.70
N ARG A 150 12.62 1.55 -3.98
CA ARG A 150 13.97 1.53 -4.55
C ARG A 150 14.87 2.62 -3.98
N GLU A 151 14.37 3.84 -3.85
CA GLU A 151 15.14 4.96 -3.32
C GLU A 151 15.51 4.76 -1.85
N GLN A 152 14.54 4.34 -1.03
CA GLN A 152 14.77 4.04 0.38
C GLN A 152 15.66 2.79 0.55
N GLY A 153 15.40 1.72 -0.21
CA GLY A 153 16.18 0.49 -0.17
C GLY A 153 17.63 0.72 -0.54
N MET A 154 17.91 1.55 -1.54
CA MET A 154 19.28 1.92 -1.89
C MET A 154 19.98 2.69 -0.78
N LYS A 155 19.30 3.66 -0.16
CA LYS A 155 19.85 4.42 0.98
C LYS A 155 20.17 3.49 2.16
N GLN A 156 19.28 2.55 2.48
CA GLN A 156 19.49 1.59 3.58
C GLN A 156 20.63 0.61 3.27
N PHE A 157 20.68 0.09 2.05
CA PHE A 157 21.78 -0.77 1.62
C PHE A 157 23.15 -0.08 1.74
N LEU A 158 23.25 1.17 1.30
CA LEU A 158 24.49 1.95 1.42
C LEU A 158 24.87 2.22 2.88
N ARG A 159 23.90 2.56 3.73
CA ARG A 159 24.13 2.72 5.18
C ARG A 159 24.63 1.42 5.82
N ALA A 160 24.00 0.31 5.51
CA ALA A 160 24.41 -1.00 6.01
C ALA A 160 25.87 -1.33 5.61
N GLN A 161 26.27 -1.02 4.39
CA GLN A 161 27.67 -1.21 3.96
C GLN A 161 28.65 -0.29 4.72
N GLN A 162 28.28 0.96 5.01
CA GLN A 162 29.12 1.90 5.76
C GLN A 162 29.33 1.48 7.21
N HIS A 163 28.35 0.83 7.85
CA HIS A 163 28.43 0.35 9.24
C HIS A 163 29.14 -1.01 9.39
N GLY A 164 29.92 -1.42 8.39
CA GLY A 164 30.75 -2.64 8.49
C GLY A 164 30.04 -3.94 8.21
N LEU A 165 28.79 -3.90 7.70
CA LEU A 165 28.11 -5.04 7.12
C LEU A 165 28.79 -5.43 5.78
N ARG A 166 30.12 -5.53 5.81
CA ARG A 166 30.87 -6.18 4.74
C ARG A 166 30.43 -7.64 4.73
N MET A 167 30.07 -8.15 3.55
CA MET A 167 30.11 -9.58 3.34
C MET A 167 31.50 -10.03 3.79
N ARG A 168 31.63 -10.56 5.01
CA ARG A 168 32.83 -11.30 5.38
C ARG A 168 32.76 -12.60 4.58
N PRO A 169 33.64 -12.81 3.63
CA PRO A 169 33.80 -14.11 3.03
C PRO A 169 34.34 -15.00 4.13
N GLU A 170 33.50 -15.88 4.64
CA GLU A 170 34.03 -16.97 5.47
C GLU A 170 34.64 -18.01 4.49
N ALA A 171 35.90 -18.30 4.70
CA ALA A 171 36.57 -19.42 4.06
C ALA A 171 35.83 -20.71 4.47
N GLY A 172 35.30 -21.44 3.51
CA GLY A 172 34.54 -22.64 3.77
C GLY A 172 34.37 -23.54 2.53
N ASP A 173 33.58 -24.63 2.67
CA ASP A 173 33.33 -25.63 1.64
C ASP A 173 32.41 -25.17 0.47
N GLY A 174 32.49 -23.90 0.06
CA GLY A 174 31.74 -23.36 -1.07
C GLY A 174 32.29 -23.80 -2.43
N ASN A 175 31.54 -23.48 -3.51
CA ASN A 175 31.97 -23.82 -4.88
C ASN A 175 32.64 -22.65 -5.63
N GLU A 176 32.70 -21.47 -5.05
CA GLU A 176 33.28 -20.31 -5.71
C GLU A 176 34.73 -20.08 -5.24
N PHE A 177 35.66 -20.15 -6.17
CA PHE A 177 37.09 -19.91 -5.90
C PHE A 177 37.31 -18.48 -5.44
N GLN A 178 37.92 -18.30 -4.24
CA GLN A 178 38.24 -16.98 -3.69
C GLN A 178 39.73 -16.64 -3.84
N ALA A 179 40.59 -17.49 -3.36
CA ALA A 179 42.03 -17.26 -3.36
C ALA A 179 42.83 -18.59 -3.27
N LEU A 180 44.11 -18.50 -3.58
CA LEU A 180 45.06 -19.54 -3.21
C LEU A 180 45.75 -19.09 -1.92
N THR A 181 45.68 -19.92 -0.88
CA THR A 181 46.37 -19.70 0.38
C THR A 181 47.36 -20.82 0.63
N GLU A 182 48.32 -20.61 1.51
CA GLU A 182 49.25 -21.67 1.92
C GLU A 182 48.48 -22.74 2.70
N PHE A 183 48.68 -24.00 2.33
CA PHE A 183 48.01 -25.14 2.95
C PHE A 183 48.42 -25.25 4.42
N GLN A 184 47.47 -25.19 5.32
CA GLN A 184 47.69 -25.33 6.76
C GLN A 184 47.19 -26.67 7.29
N PRO A 185 47.84 -27.28 8.28
CA PRO A 185 47.36 -28.46 8.96
C PRO A 185 45.94 -28.27 9.48
N GLY A 186 45.01 -29.13 9.09
CA GLY A 186 43.60 -29.04 9.39
C GLY A 186 42.70 -28.72 8.18
N MET A 187 43.28 -28.24 7.09
CA MET A 187 42.54 -28.06 5.83
C MET A 187 42.26 -29.40 5.15
N ALA A 188 41.13 -29.47 4.45
CA ALA A 188 40.77 -30.68 3.70
C ALA A 188 41.80 -30.92 2.56
N ARG A 189 42.36 -32.09 2.43
CA ARG A 189 43.33 -32.46 1.38
C ARG A 189 42.79 -32.26 -0.05
N ARG A 190 41.48 -32.32 -0.23
CA ARG A 190 40.81 -32.05 -1.52
C ARG A 190 40.91 -30.55 -1.96
N ALA A 191 41.23 -29.66 -1.05
CA ALA A 191 41.41 -28.25 -1.34
C ALA A 191 42.78 -27.92 -1.95
N ILE A 192 43.75 -28.84 -1.89
CA ILE A 192 45.11 -28.63 -2.43
C ILE A 192 45.06 -28.44 -3.96
N ASP A 193 45.58 -27.31 -4.42
CA ASP A 193 45.79 -27.06 -5.84
C ASP A 193 47.20 -27.55 -6.22
N TRP A 194 47.29 -28.79 -6.68
CA TRP A 194 48.55 -29.42 -7.08
C TRP A 194 49.26 -28.68 -8.20
N LYS A 195 48.51 -28.06 -9.13
CA LYS A 195 49.05 -27.30 -10.24
C LYS A 195 49.71 -25.97 -9.80
N ALA A 196 49.05 -25.27 -8.91
CA ALA A 196 49.60 -24.05 -8.33
C ALA A 196 50.77 -24.35 -7.38
N SER A 197 50.64 -25.37 -6.52
CA SER A 197 51.68 -25.81 -5.60
C SER A 197 52.97 -26.17 -6.31
N ALA A 198 52.89 -26.87 -7.45
CA ALA A 198 54.06 -27.24 -8.24
C ALA A 198 54.83 -26.02 -8.81
N LYS A 199 54.20 -24.89 -8.97
CA LYS A 199 54.82 -23.63 -9.47
C LYS A 199 55.45 -22.80 -8.37
N HIS A 200 54.97 -22.91 -7.13
CA HIS A 200 55.31 -22.00 -6.02
C HIS A 200 56.19 -22.62 -4.95
N LEU A 201 56.61 -23.87 -5.09
CA LEU A 201 57.44 -24.62 -4.13
C LEU A 201 56.87 -24.71 -2.73
N SER A 202 55.55 -24.40 -2.57
CA SER A 202 54.79 -24.51 -1.33
C SER A 202 53.45 -25.17 -1.64
N LEU A 203 52.89 -25.86 -0.64
CA LEU A 203 51.55 -26.43 -0.77
C LEU A 203 50.51 -25.33 -0.70
N LEU A 204 49.79 -25.09 -1.81
CA LEU A 204 48.72 -24.13 -1.91
C LEU A 204 47.36 -24.82 -1.89
N ALA A 205 46.44 -24.26 -1.09
CA ALA A 205 45.07 -24.69 -1.04
C ALA A 205 44.14 -23.67 -1.70
N ARG A 206 43.16 -24.17 -2.40
CA ARG A 206 42.05 -23.34 -2.89
C ARG A 206 41.15 -22.99 -1.74
N GLU A 207 41.02 -21.74 -1.46
CA GLU A 207 40.04 -21.20 -0.53
C GLU A 207 38.75 -20.91 -1.31
N TYR A 208 37.67 -21.60 -0.95
CA TYR A 208 36.38 -21.42 -1.55
C TYR A 208 35.51 -20.52 -0.66
N ARG A 209 34.79 -19.64 -1.29
CA ARG A 209 33.82 -18.78 -0.64
C ARG A 209 32.57 -19.56 -0.35
N THR A 210 32.20 -19.65 0.91
CA THR A 210 30.87 -20.12 1.27
C THR A 210 29.91 -18.95 1.14
N GLU A 211 29.23 -18.81 0.02
CA GLU A 211 28.06 -17.94 -0.05
C GLU A 211 26.94 -18.59 0.76
N ARG A 212 26.84 -18.23 2.03
CA ARG A 212 25.65 -18.54 2.83
C ARG A 212 24.56 -17.55 2.44
N ALA A 213 23.93 -17.76 1.27
CA ALA A 213 22.72 -17.07 0.93
C ALA A 213 21.61 -17.52 1.88
N ASN A 214 21.08 -16.59 2.65
CA ASN A 214 19.94 -16.85 3.51
C ASN A 214 18.67 -16.95 2.69
N ASN A 215 17.71 -17.75 3.15
CA ASN A 215 16.38 -17.80 2.58
C ASN A 215 15.45 -16.91 3.44
N LEU A 216 14.99 -15.84 2.86
CA LEU A 216 14.08 -14.89 3.49
C LEU A 216 12.67 -15.05 2.93
N VAL A 217 11.70 -15.30 3.78
CA VAL A 217 10.31 -15.54 3.40
C VAL A 217 9.46 -14.42 3.98
N PHE A 218 8.77 -13.70 3.11
CA PHE A 218 7.77 -12.71 3.48
C PHE A 218 6.39 -13.38 3.41
N ALA A 219 5.86 -13.78 4.56
CA ALA A 219 4.52 -14.33 4.68
C ALA A 219 3.55 -13.21 5.04
N ILE A 220 2.65 -12.88 4.11
CA ILE A 220 1.72 -11.77 4.26
C ILE A 220 0.32 -12.32 4.45
N ASP A 221 -0.23 -12.04 5.62
CA ASP A 221 -1.63 -12.22 5.91
C ASP A 221 -2.45 -11.20 5.13
N ALA A 222 -3.41 -11.68 4.35
CA ALA A 222 -4.33 -10.88 3.55
C ALA A 222 -5.77 -10.97 4.08
N GLY A 223 -5.95 -11.50 5.28
CA GLY A 223 -7.26 -11.62 5.93
C GLY A 223 -7.83 -10.28 6.36
N ARG A 224 -9.05 -10.33 6.88
CA ARG A 224 -9.86 -9.16 7.23
C ARG A 224 -9.11 -8.14 8.09
N ALA A 225 -8.41 -8.58 9.14
CA ALA A 225 -7.70 -7.69 10.05
C ALA A 225 -6.60 -6.85 9.36
N MET A 226 -5.99 -7.41 8.30
CA MET A 226 -4.97 -6.71 7.51
C MET A 226 -5.56 -5.78 6.45
N SER A 227 -6.86 -5.89 6.16
CA SER A 227 -7.58 -5.00 5.24
C SER A 227 -7.95 -3.67 5.90
N ASP A 228 -7.96 -3.61 7.23
CA ASP A 228 -8.25 -2.39 7.97
C ASP A 228 -7.11 -1.36 7.80
N PRO A 229 -7.43 -0.06 7.68
CA PRO A 229 -6.42 0.96 7.53
C PRO A 229 -5.63 1.17 8.83
N VAL A 230 -4.36 1.56 8.68
CA VAL A 230 -3.53 2.17 9.73
C VAL A 230 -3.10 3.54 9.22
N GLY A 231 -3.61 4.58 9.86
CA GLY A 231 -3.65 5.88 9.25
C GLY A 231 -4.53 5.83 7.99
N ASP A 232 -3.97 6.25 6.88
CA ASP A 232 -4.73 6.38 5.63
C ASP A 232 -4.56 5.22 4.64
N VAL A 233 -3.83 4.16 4.98
CA VAL A 233 -3.50 3.05 4.06
C VAL A 233 -3.77 1.72 4.75
N PRO A 234 -4.36 0.73 4.06
CA PRO A 234 -4.56 -0.60 4.61
C PRO A 234 -3.26 -1.24 5.13
N ARG A 235 -3.33 -1.96 6.25
CA ARG A 235 -2.17 -2.67 6.84
C ARG A 235 -1.47 -3.58 5.84
N ILE A 236 -2.23 -4.27 5.00
CA ILE A 236 -1.69 -5.15 3.96
C ILE A 236 -0.82 -4.40 2.95
N ASP A 237 -1.17 -3.17 2.58
CA ASP A 237 -0.38 -2.36 1.63
C ASP A 237 0.90 -1.84 2.27
N ARG A 238 0.84 -1.50 3.56
CA ARG A 238 2.02 -1.17 4.37
C ARG A 238 2.94 -2.39 4.49
N ALA A 239 2.38 -3.58 4.76
CA ALA A 239 3.11 -4.84 4.84
C ALA A 239 3.81 -5.19 3.52
N VAL A 240 3.10 -5.11 2.40
CA VAL A 240 3.65 -5.36 1.06
C VAL A 240 4.78 -4.39 0.74
N SER A 241 4.62 -3.10 1.06
CA SER A 241 5.64 -2.09 0.82
C SER A 241 6.90 -2.36 1.67
N ALA A 242 6.75 -2.69 2.95
CA ALA A 242 7.85 -3.03 3.84
C ALA A 242 8.55 -4.33 3.43
N ALA A 243 7.79 -5.33 3.00
CA ALA A 243 8.32 -6.60 2.47
C ALA A 243 9.13 -6.37 1.19
N LEU A 244 8.62 -5.57 0.24
CA LEU A 244 9.32 -5.25 -1.01
C LEU A 244 10.63 -4.47 -0.76
N LEU A 245 10.63 -3.52 0.21
CA LEU A 245 11.84 -2.80 0.58
C LEU A 245 12.90 -3.77 1.14
N SER A 246 12.52 -4.61 2.09
CA SER A 246 13.42 -5.58 2.71
C SER A 246 13.90 -6.63 1.70
N ALA A 247 13.01 -7.07 0.81
CA ALA A 247 13.37 -7.98 -0.29
C ALA A 247 14.36 -7.36 -1.29
N PHE A 248 14.20 -6.06 -1.59
CA PHE A 248 15.17 -5.34 -2.43
C PHE A 248 16.57 -5.35 -1.80
N VAL A 249 16.65 -5.06 -0.50
CA VAL A 249 17.93 -5.10 0.23
C VAL A 249 18.49 -6.52 0.27
N ALA A 250 17.67 -7.53 0.55
CA ALA A 250 18.08 -8.94 0.62
C ALA A 250 18.60 -9.46 -0.72
N LEU A 251 17.88 -9.24 -1.82
CA LEU A 251 18.31 -9.63 -3.16
C LEU A 251 19.63 -8.96 -3.57
N ARG A 252 19.78 -7.69 -3.19
CA ARG A 252 21.03 -6.95 -3.45
C ARG A 252 22.19 -7.44 -2.59
N SER A 253 21.89 -7.99 -1.43
CA SER A 253 22.87 -8.64 -0.54
C SER A 253 23.20 -10.08 -0.93
N GLY A 254 22.64 -10.63 -2.02
CA GLY A 254 22.88 -11.98 -2.48
C GLY A 254 21.97 -13.05 -1.85
N ASP A 255 21.03 -12.68 -0.98
CA ASP A 255 20.12 -13.61 -0.34
C ASP A 255 18.96 -14.01 -1.27
N HIS A 256 18.33 -15.14 -0.97
CA HIS A 256 17.13 -15.61 -1.65
C HIS A 256 15.89 -15.07 -0.96
N VAL A 257 14.87 -14.72 -1.74
CA VAL A 257 13.61 -14.23 -1.21
C VAL A 257 12.43 -15.02 -1.73
N ARG A 258 11.39 -15.13 -0.91
CA ARG A 258 10.11 -15.72 -1.25
C ARG A 258 8.99 -14.85 -0.70
N LEU A 259 7.96 -14.62 -1.50
CA LEU A 259 6.73 -13.96 -1.07
C LEU A 259 5.62 -15.01 -1.02
N PHE A 260 4.92 -15.05 0.11
CA PHE A 260 3.81 -15.97 0.34
C PHE A 260 2.62 -15.19 0.90
N GLY A 261 1.53 -15.11 0.14
CA GLY A 261 0.28 -14.46 0.53
C GLY A 261 -0.77 -15.49 0.94
N PHE A 262 -1.53 -15.21 1.98
CA PHE A 262 -2.60 -16.09 2.45
C PHE A 262 -3.73 -15.32 3.14
N ALA A 263 -4.92 -15.91 3.12
CA ALA A 263 -6.09 -15.51 3.91
C ALA A 263 -6.76 -16.78 4.45
N GLY A 264 -8.01 -17.07 4.15
CA GLY A 264 -8.64 -18.36 4.49
C GLY A 264 -7.91 -19.57 3.89
N ARG A 265 -7.13 -19.33 2.84
CA ARG A 265 -6.23 -20.30 2.19
C ARG A 265 -5.00 -19.60 1.60
N PRO A 266 -3.91 -20.33 1.33
CA PRO A 266 -2.77 -19.80 0.56
C PRO A 266 -3.24 -19.31 -0.82
N SER A 267 -2.86 -18.08 -1.17
CA SER A 267 -3.25 -17.43 -2.43
C SER A 267 -2.09 -17.27 -3.39
N ILE A 268 -0.97 -16.73 -2.91
CA ILE A 268 0.20 -16.38 -3.72
C ILE A 268 1.46 -17.07 -3.18
N ASP A 269 2.29 -17.54 -4.08
CA ASP A 269 3.62 -18.07 -3.76
C ASP A 269 4.58 -17.78 -4.91
N SER A 270 5.51 -16.87 -4.71
CA SER A 270 6.49 -16.48 -5.73
C SER A 270 7.54 -17.56 -6.02
N GLY A 271 7.62 -18.61 -5.21
CA GLY A 271 8.77 -19.49 -5.18
C GLY A 271 10.03 -18.80 -4.63
N ASN A 272 11.15 -19.53 -4.66
CA ASN A 272 12.43 -19.01 -4.20
C ASN A 272 13.09 -18.18 -5.32
N LEU A 273 13.31 -16.91 -5.09
CA LEU A 273 13.82 -15.95 -6.07
C LEU A 273 15.20 -15.47 -5.65
N ALA A 274 16.12 -15.32 -6.61
CA ALA A 274 17.48 -14.87 -6.39
C ALA A 274 17.91 -13.80 -7.40
N GLY A 275 18.76 -12.88 -6.93
CA GLY A 275 19.33 -11.81 -7.74
C GLY A 275 18.34 -10.71 -8.12
N MET A 276 18.87 -9.55 -8.46
CA MET A 276 18.08 -8.32 -8.69
C MET A 276 17.08 -8.41 -9.86
N ARG A 277 17.33 -9.28 -10.84
CA ARG A 277 16.39 -9.47 -11.97
C ARG A 277 15.06 -10.06 -11.51
N ALA A 278 15.08 -10.88 -10.45
CA ALA A 278 13.87 -11.48 -9.89
C ALA A 278 12.98 -10.47 -9.13
N PHE A 279 13.48 -9.27 -8.83
CA PHE A 279 12.69 -8.26 -8.12
C PHE A 279 11.41 -7.85 -8.88
N ALA A 280 11.46 -7.81 -10.21
CA ALA A 280 10.27 -7.52 -11.01
C ALA A 280 9.19 -8.64 -10.91
N GLN A 281 9.63 -9.91 -10.77
CA GLN A 281 8.72 -11.03 -10.54
C GLN A 281 8.10 -10.96 -9.14
N LEU A 282 8.92 -10.66 -8.12
CA LEU A 282 8.43 -10.47 -6.75
C LEU A 282 7.39 -9.35 -6.66
N HIS A 283 7.65 -8.23 -7.35
CA HIS A 283 6.72 -7.11 -7.39
C HIS A 283 5.38 -7.46 -8.04
N ARG A 284 5.39 -8.24 -9.13
CA ARG A 284 4.15 -8.74 -9.75
C ARG A 284 3.38 -9.64 -8.79
N ALA A 285 4.06 -10.59 -8.15
CA ALA A 285 3.43 -11.45 -7.15
C ALA A 285 2.84 -10.64 -5.98
N ALA A 286 3.53 -9.59 -5.54
CA ALA A 286 3.04 -8.69 -4.50
C ALA A 286 1.78 -7.91 -4.91
N ALA A 287 1.67 -7.55 -6.18
CA ALA A 287 0.48 -6.88 -6.72
C ALA A 287 -0.76 -7.79 -6.79
N GLU A 288 -0.55 -9.12 -6.87
CA GLU A 288 -1.61 -10.13 -6.91
C GLU A 288 -2.18 -10.49 -5.52
N ILE A 289 -1.53 -10.09 -4.42
CA ILE A 289 -2.08 -10.30 -3.08
C ILE A 289 -3.29 -9.38 -2.94
N ASP A 290 -4.49 -9.94 -2.85
CA ASP A 290 -5.75 -9.20 -2.79
C ASP A 290 -6.26 -9.11 -1.34
N TYR A 291 -7.21 -8.23 -1.12
CA TYR A 291 -7.87 -8.03 0.17
C TYR A 291 -8.94 -9.10 0.37
N ALA A 292 -8.91 -9.80 1.51
CA ALA A 292 -9.93 -10.78 1.84
C ALA A 292 -10.84 -10.27 2.96
N ALA A 293 -12.13 -10.58 2.83
CA ALA A 293 -13.11 -10.30 3.88
C ALA A 293 -13.16 -11.38 4.97
N GLU A 294 -12.51 -12.51 4.71
CA GLU A 294 -12.47 -13.66 5.60
C GLU A 294 -11.28 -13.60 6.57
N GLU A 295 -11.41 -14.28 7.70
CA GLU A 295 -10.29 -14.43 8.65
C GLU A 295 -9.18 -15.33 8.08
N ALA A 296 -7.94 -15.07 8.50
CA ALA A 296 -6.81 -15.85 8.07
C ALA A 296 -6.77 -17.23 8.71
N ASN A 297 -6.58 -18.27 7.90
CA ASN A 297 -6.36 -19.63 8.37
C ASN A 297 -4.87 -19.89 8.57
N TYR A 298 -4.35 -19.51 9.73
CA TYR A 298 -2.94 -19.65 10.08
C TYR A 298 -2.48 -21.11 10.08
N THR A 299 -3.31 -22.04 10.56
CA THR A 299 -2.94 -23.46 10.61
C THR A 299 -2.68 -24.01 9.22
N LEU A 300 -3.63 -23.85 8.31
CA LEU A 300 -3.48 -24.33 6.93
C LEU A 300 -2.32 -23.64 6.23
N SER A 301 -2.24 -22.32 6.36
CA SER A 301 -1.29 -21.50 5.61
C SER A 301 0.16 -21.71 6.06
N LEU A 302 0.41 -21.71 7.38
CA LEU A 302 1.75 -21.90 7.92
C LEU A 302 2.24 -23.36 7.76
N VAL A 303 1.36 -24.34 7.87
CA VAL A 303 1.71 -25.75 7.57
C VAL A 303 2.05 -25.92 6.09
N THR A 304 1.26 -25.31 5.20
CA THR A 304 1.54 -25.35 3.76
C THR A 304 2.86 -24.66 3.44
N LEU A 305 3.15 -23.53 4.06
CA LEU A 305 4.43 -22.84 3.89
C LEU A 305 5.59 -23.69 4.39
N ASP A 306 5.51 -24.26 5.61
CA ASP A 306 6.55 -25.13 6.19
C ASP A 306 6.89 -26.31 5.27
N GLN A 307 5.88 -26.95 4.67
CA GLN A 307 6.08 -28.04 3.71
C GLN A 307 6.80 -27.61 2.43
N ARG A 308 6.63 -26.37 2.00
CA ARG A 308 7.28 -25.81 0.79
C ARG A 308 8.70 -25.31 1.05
N LEU A 309 9.09 -25.14 2.32
CA LEU A 309 10.42 -24.67 2.71
C LEU A 309 11.36 -25.85 2.90
N GLN A 310 12.28 -26.04 1.93
CA GLN A 310 13.25 -27.14 1.94
C GLN A 310 14.45 -26.89 2.85
N ARG A 311 14.79 -25.62 3.12
CA ARG A 311 15.94 -25.20 3.91
C ARG A 311 15.50 -24.32 5.07
N ARG A 312 16.34 -24.25 6.11
CA ARG A 312 16.16 -23.30 7.18
C ARG A 312 16.02 -21.90 6.62
N SER A 313 14.98 -21.18 7.01
CA SER A 313 14.62 -19.87 6.46
C SER A 313 14.31 -18.88 7.58
N ILE A 314 14.49 -17.61 7.30
CA ILE A 314 13.97 -16.52 8.14
C ILE A 314 12.59 -16.17 7.59
N VAL A 315 11.55 -16.38 8.39
CA VAL A 315 10.16 -16.13 8.00
C VAL A 315 9.66 -14.88 8.70
N LEU A 316 9.40 -13.84 7.93
CA LEU A 316 8.81 -12.58 8.37
C LEU A 316 7.31 -12.67 8.16
N LEU A 317 6.55 -12.88 9.23
CA LEU A 317 5.11 -13.04 9.19
C LEU A 317 4.43 -11.70 9.50
N PHE A 318 3.90 -11.08 8.47
CA PHE A 318 3.07 -9.87 8.59
C PHE A 318 1.64 -10.28 8.88
N THR A 319 1.16 -9.89 10.02
CA THR A 319 -0.20 -10.23 10.45
C THR A 319 -0.69 -9.21 11.47
N GLU A 320 -1.97 -9.30 11.80
CA GLU A 320 -2.60 -8.60 12.90
C GLU A 320 -3.54 -9.57 13.63
N PHE A 321 -3.70 -9.39 14.91
CA PHE A 321 -4.64 -10.18 15.70
C PHE A 321 -5.62 -9.24 16.41
N THR A 322 -6.89 -9.51 16.19
CA THR A 322 -8.00 -8.72 16.73
C THR A 322 -8.52 -9.27 18.05
N ASP A 323 -8.26 -10.55 18.33
CA ASP A 323 -8.74 -11.21 19.52
C ASP A 323 -7.74 -12.27 20.03
N PRO A 324 -7.78 -12.59 21.35
CA PRO A 324 -6.90 -13.58 21.95
C PRO A 324 -7.04 -15.00 21.38
N THR A 325 -8.22 -15.39 20.87
CA THR A 325 -8.47 -16.74 20.36
C THR A 325 -7.79 -16.95 19.02
N SER A 326 -7.94 -16.00 18.10
CA SER A 326 -7.22 -16.00 16.82
C SER A 326 -5.71 -15.98 17.03
N ALA A 327 -5.23 -15.20 18.02
CA ALA A 327 -3.84 -15.17 18.41
C ALA A 327 -3.32 -16.52 18.91
N GLU A 328 -4.10 -17.29 19.66
CA GLU A 328 -3.73 -18.63 20.13
C GLU A 328 -3.54 -19.63 19.00
N LEU A 329 -4.45 -19.64 18.03
CA LEU A 329 -4.36 -20.50 16.85
C LEU A 329 -3.11 -20.16 16.02
N MET A 330 -2.85 -18.88 15.84
CA MET A 330 -1.66 -18.37 15.16
C MET A 330 -0.37 -18.79 15.89
N ILE A 331 -0.31 -18.62 17.20
CA ILE A 331 0.83 -19.03 18.04
C ILE A 331 1.05 -20.54 17.94
N ALA A 332 0.00 -21.33 18.00
CA ALA A 332 0.08 -22.79 17.90
C ALA A 332 0.65 -23.25 16.55
N ALA A 333 0.23 -22.60 15.46
CA ALA A 333 0.76 -22.87 14.12
C ALA A 333 2.23 -22.43 14.00
N ALA A 334 2.58 -21.24 14.51
CA ALA A 334 3.95 -20.71 14.46
C ALA A 334 4.96 -21.57 15.26
N ARG A 335 4.55 -22.13 16.41
CA ARG A 335 5.41 -23.02 17.23
C ARG A 335 5.98 -24.21 16.46
N ARG A 336 5.26 -24.73 15.46
CA ARG A 336 5.77 -25.82 14.61
C ARG A 336 6.91 -25.34 13.71
N MET A 337 6.76 -24.15 13.14
CA MET A 337 7.76 -23.55 12.25
C MET A 337 9.05 -23.15 12.99
N VAL A 338 8.95 -22.68 14.23
CA VAL A 338 10.12 -22.23 15.05
C VAL A 338 11.13 -23.35 15.24
N ARG A 339 10.71 -24.62 15.19
CA ARG A 339 11.64 -25.77 15.32
C ARG A 339 12.60 -25.89 14.14
N ARG A 340 12.21 -25.41 12.95
CA ARG A 340 12.98 -25.55 11.70
C ARG A 340 13.43 -24.23 11.11
N HIS A 341 12.66 -23.19 11.34
CA HIS A 341 12.83 -21.86 10.76
C HIS A 341 12.94 -20.80 11.86
N ARG A 342 13.49 -19.66 11.53
CA ARG A 342 13.45 -18.50 12.41
C ARG A 342 12.24 -17.63 12.06
N VAL A 343 11.24 -17.59 12.93
CA VAL A 343 10.01 -16.86 12.72
C VAL A 343 10.08 -15.51 13.41
N VAL A 344 9.73 -14.46 12.69
CA VAL A 344 9.63 -13.09 13.18
C VAL A 344 8.22 -12.59 12.87
N PHE A 345 7.50 -12.18 13.89
CA PHE A 345 6.22 -11.50 13.72
C PHE A 345 6.45 -10.02 13.44
N VAL A 346 5.76 -9.50 12.44
CA VAL A 346 5.82 -8.10 12.03
C VAL A 346 4.44 -7.49 12.23
N LEU A 347 4.34 -6.61 13.21
CA LEU A 347 3.10 -6.00 13.67
C LEU A 347 3.19 -4.47 13.55
N PHE A 348 2.16 -3.84 13.03
CA PHE A 348 2.10 -2.39 13.03
C PHE A 348 1.63 -1.89 14.40
N ALA A 349 2.36 -0.92 14.98
CA ALA A 349 1.90 -0.24 16.17
C ALA A 349 0.61 0.52 15.86
N ASP A 350 -0.38 0.39 16.72
CA ASP A 350 -1.65 1.09 16.59
C ASP A 350 -1.56 2.45 17.28
N THR A 351 -0.99 3.42 16.56
CA THR A 351 -0.78 4.77 17.07
C THR A 351 -2.09 5.50 17.36
N GLU A 352 -3.17 5.14 16.68
CA GLU A 352 -4.48 5.74 16.91
C GLU A 352 -5.07 5.29 18.25
N LEU A 353 -4.96 3.99 18.57
CA LEU A 353 -5.36 3.49 19.90
C LEU A 353 -4.49 4.08 21.02
N ASP A 354 -3.18 4.23 20.79
CA ASP A 354 -2.26 4.85 21.75
C ASP A 354 -2.66 6.32 22.00
N ASP A 355 -2.97 7.07 20.93
CA ASP A 355 -3.42 8.46 21.02
C ASP A 355 -4.74 8.57 21.79
N ILE A 356 -5.73 7.71 21.49
CA ILE A 356 -7.03 7.67 22.21
C ILE A 356 -6.82 7.32 23.69
N ALA A 357 -5.95 6.34 24.00
CA ALA A 357 -5.70 5.90 25.38
C ALA A 357 -4.99 6.96 26.23
N THR A 358 -4.20 7.83 25.60
CA THR A 358 -3.37 8.85 26.30
C THR A 358 -3.93 10.26 26.19
N ALA A 359 -4.95 10.50 25.35
CA ALA A 359 -5.58 11.79 25.19
C ALA A 359 -6.21 12.29 26.50
N TYR A 360 -6.12 13.59 26.76
CA TYR A 360 -6.81 14.20 27.91
C TYR A 360 -8.32 14.25 27.63
N PRO A 361 -9.16 13.58 28.46
CA PRO A 361 -10.59 13.48 28.20
C PRO A 361 -11.28 14.85 28.35
N GLN A 362 -12.11 15.22 27.37
CA GLN A 362 -12.91 16.45 27.37
C GLN A 362 -14.37 16.17 27.72
N ALA A 363 -14.85 14.95 27.53
CA ALA A 363 -16.20 14.49 27.78
C ALA A 363 -16.21 13.09 28.45
N ALA A 364 -17.34 12.70 29.03
CA ALA A 364 -17.53 11.38 29.64
C ALA A 364 -17.29 10.23 28.63
N ASP A 365 -17.70 10.42 27.38
CA ASP A 365 -17.46 9.44 26.29
C ASP A 365 -15.98 9.22 26.01
N ASP A 366 -15.14 10.23 26.17
CA ASP A 366 -13.70 10.11 25.94
C ASP A 366 -13.07 9.18 26.96
N ILE A 367 -13.54 9.22 28.21
CA ILE A 367 -13.07 8.28 29.28
C ILE A 367 -13.42 6.84 28.89
N THR A 368 -14.61 6.62 28.36
CA THR A 368 -15.04 5.28 27.92
C THR A 368 -14.18 4.79 26.76
N ARG A 369 -13.94 5.63 25.76
CA ARG A 369 -13.07 5.32 24.60
C ARG A 369 -11.64 5.05 25.04
N ALA A 370 -11.08 5.87 25.93
CA ALA A 370 -9.73 5.68 26.45
C ALA A 370 -9.59 4.35 27.22
N ASN A 371 -10.58 3.96 28.02
CA ASN A 371 -10.57 2.70 28.73
C ASN A 371 -10.66 1.48 27.77
N VAL A 372 -11.49 1.55 26.74
CA VAL A 372 -11.57 0.51 25.71
C VAL A 372 -10.23 0.40 24.97
N ALA A 373 -9.68 1.52 24.51
CA ALA A 373 -8.38 1.56 23.83
C ALA A 373 -7.26 0.97 24.72
N ALA A 374 -7.19 1.38 25.99
CA ALA A 374 -6.22 0.83 26.94
C ALA A 374 -6.38 -0.68 27.17
N THR A 375 -7.61 -1.19 27.14
CA THR A 375 -7.89 -2.61 27.28
C THR A 375 -7.39 -3.38 26.06
N LEU A 376 -7.69 -2.92 24.83
CA LEU A 376 -7.23 -3.53 23.58
C LEU A 376 -5.70 -3.54 23.49
N LEU A 377 -5.04 -2.43 23.84
CA LEU A 377 -3.58 -2.35 23.88
C LEU A 377 -2.97 -3.33 24.92
N ARG A 378 -3.63 -3.54 26.06
CA ARG A 378 -3.19 -4.50 27.06
C ARG A 378 -3.32 -5.94 26.58
N GLU A 379 -4.43 -6.30 25.96
CA GLU A 379 -4.64 -7.62 25.37
C GLU A 379 -3.59 -7.92 24.31
N ARG A 380 -3.35 -6.96 23.41
CA ARG A 380 -2.30 -7.03 22.40
C ARG A 380 -0.92 -7.28 23.03
N ARG A 381 -0.58 -6.53 24.07
CA ARG A 381 0.71 -6.68 24.77
C ARG A 381 0.89 -8.07 25.39
N ILE A 382 -0.19 -8.65 25.96
CA ILE A 382 -0.16 -10.01 26.51
C ILE A 382 0.20 -11.03 25.40
N VAL A 383 -0.36 -10.89 24.23
CA VAL A 383 -0.06 -11.78 23.08
C VAL A 383 1.40 -11.62 22.66
N ILE A 384 1.90 -10.39 22.52
CA ILE A 384 3.29 -10.10 22.14
C ILE A 384 4.28 -10.71 23.17
N GLU A 385 4.03 -10.53 24.46
CA GLU A 385 4.87 -11.12 25.50
C GLU A 385 4.84 -12.66 25.49
N ARG A 386 3.70 -13.25 25.14
CA ARG A 386 3.59 -14.70 24.99
C ARG A 386 4.40 -15.21 23.79
N LEU A 387 4.39 -14.49 22.66
CA LEU A 387 5.24 -14.79 21.50
C LEU A 387 6.73 -14.75 21.89
N LYS A 388 7.16 -13.69 22.58
CA LYS A 388 8.56 -13.53 23.03
C LYS A 388 9.00 -14.67 23.99
N ARG A 389 8.14 -15.10 24.93
CA ARG A 389 8.41 -16.23 25.84
C ARG A 389 8.60 -17.57 25.09
N LEU A 390 7.98 -17.71 23.91
CA LEU A 390 8.14 -18.87 23.06
C LEU A 390 9.40 -18.81 22.18
N GLY A 391 10.25 -17.79 22.35
CA GLY A 391 11.43 -17.57 21.54
C GLY A 391 11.14 -17.03 20.14
N ILE A 392 9.93 -16.51 19.93
CA ILE A 392 9.52 -15.91 18.66
C ILE A 392 9.88 -14.42 18.71
N ASP A 393 10.65 -13.99 17.72
CA ASP A 393 10.98 -12.57 17.56
C ASP A 393 9.75 -11.77 17.12
N VAL A 394 9.60 -10.55 17.65
CA VAL A 394 8.54 -9.63 17.26
C VAL A 394 9.15 -8.28 16.88
N VAL A 395 8.82 -7.79 15.71
CA VAL A 395 9.10 -6.42 15.26
C VAL A 395 7.79 -5.66 15.30
N GLU A 396 7.70 -4.68 16.16
CA GLU A 396 6.57 -3.76 16.26
C GLU A 396 7.07 -2.35 16.03
N ALA A 397 6.46 -1.65 15.09
CA ALA A 397 6.82 -0.28 14.74
C ALA A 397 5.63 0.49 14.16
N ALA A 398 5.69 1.81 14.27
CA ALA A 398 4.75 2.68 13.56
C ALA A 398 4.80 2.43 12.04
N PRO A 399 3.68 2.62 11.32
CA PRO A 399 3.59 2.29 9.89
C PRO A 399 4.71 2.87 9.03
N ASP A 400 5.09 4.11 9.28
CA ASP A 400 6.13 4.80 8.52
C ASP A 400 7.57 4.39 8.91
N ALA A 401 7.76 3.90 10.13
CA ALA A 401 9.04 3.41 10.64
C ALA A 401 9.27 1.91 10.32
N MET A 402 8.20 1.15 10.07
CA MET A 402 8.25 -0.29 9.85
C MET A 402 9.25 -0.73 8.76
N PRO A 403 9.30 -0.09 7.58
CA PRO A 403 10.21 -0.53 6.53
C PRO A 403 11.68 -0.48 6.97
N LEU A 404 12.05 0.53 7.76
CA LEU A 404 13.41 0.68 8.28
C LEU A 404 13.69 -0.34 9.39
N ALA A 405 12.80 -0.46 10.37
CA ALA A 405 12.92 -1.40 11.48
C ALA A 405 13.06 -2.86 10.98
N LEU A 406 12.34 -3.19 9.90
CA LEU A 406 12.40 -4.52 9.30
C LEU A 406 13.75 -4.79 8.61
N VAL A 407 14.29 -3.81 7.87
CA VAL A 407 15.63 -3.94 7.25
C VAL A 407 16.70 -4.08 8.32
N GLU A 408 16.67 -3.29 9.37
CA GLU A 408 17.63 -3.39 10.50
C GLU A 408 17.53 -4.75 11.19
N ARG A 409 16.31 -5.23 11.41
CA ARG A 409 16.09 -6.57 11.99
C ARG A 409 16.62 -7.67 11.09
N TYR A 410 16.35 -7.61 9.79
CA TYR A 410 16.88 -8.56 8.82
C TYR A 410 18.40 -8.59 8.83
N LEU A 411 19.08 -7.44 8.83
CA LEU A 411 20.53 -7.35 8.85
C LEU A 411 21.11 -7.99 10.14
N THR A 412 20.51 -7.69 11.29
CA THR A 412 20.89 -8.32 12.58
C THR A 412 20.71 -9.85 12.56
N LEU A 413 19.63 -10.33 11.92
CA LEU A 413 19.36 -11.77 11.83
C LEU A 413 20.32 -12.46 10.86
N ARG A 414 20.72 -11.79 9.80
CA ARG A 414 21.67 -12.26 8.81
C ARG A 414 23.05 -12.51 9.40
N GLU A 415 23.49 -11.64 10.33
CA GLU A 415 24.78 -11.79 11.03
C GLU A 415 24.82 -13.01 11.97
N ARG A 416 23.66 -13.45 12.45
CA ARG A 416 23.53 -14.54 13.43
C ARG A 416 23.12 -15.89 12.81
N ALA A 417 22.90 -15.95 11.51
CA ALA A 417 22.46 -17.13 10.78
C ALA A 417 23.62 -17.87 10.15
#